data_7d887503f8dd2d0d19f5b4aae82c71a8
#
_entry.id   7d887503f8dd2d0d19f5b4aae82c71a8
#
_cell.length_a   1.000
_cell.length_b   1.000
_cell.length_c   1.000
_cell.angle_alpha   90.00
_cell.angle_beta   90.00
_cell.angle_gamma   90.00
#
_symmetry.space_group_name_H-M   'P 1'
#
loop_
_entity.id
_entity.type
_entity.pdbx_description
1 polymer ?
#
loop_
_entity_poly.entity_id
_entity_poly.type
_entity_poly.pdbx_seq_one_letter_code
_entity_poly.pdbx_strand_id
1 'polypeptide(L)'
;AELSTRKAIELNPDFAMAHNNLGGILKDLGSLKEAELSTRKAIELNPNLSHAHSNLGNILKDLGNLEEAELSTRKAIELKPNFAKAYSNLGVILEDLNKSEEAKESYKKCLDLKPFDIGFISNLVLILLKFYDWNEIDIYYPFLKKLGLEGKAINPFGFMYLEDNPEKHLKRAINYNKRREREELPILHKQKENNQIKIGYFSSDFRNHPVSISLTRILELHNKSKFKVYIYSLSKIKDSYTERIKNTAFCFREINDLNDIEIVNLVRKDKIDIAIDLNGYTRYNRISIFSYRLAPFQVNYLGYPGTIGSKSFDYIIADKVLIPEESKKFYTEKVLYLPDTLLPPIHNKEFTLKNKFSREELGLPLDGFVFTCFNNIT
;
A
#
# COMPACT_ATOMS: atom_id res chain seq x y z
N ALA A 1 -12.87 -22.30 -1.59
CA ALA A 1 -12.49 -22.06 -2.99
C ALA A 1 -11.19 -22.79 -3.34
N GLU A 2 -10.08 -22.59 -2.59
CA GLU A 2 -8.78 -23.21 -2.91
C GLU A 2 -8.87 -24.73 -2.97
N LEU A 3 -9.36 -25.39 -1.90
CA LEU A 3 -9.49 -26.86 -1.82
C LEU A 3 -10.32 -27.42 -2.99
N SER A 4 -11.42 -26.77 -3.33
CA SER A 4 -12.27 -27.22 -4.45
C SER A 4 -11.56 -27.08 -5.80
N THR A 5 -10.75 -26.02 -5.97
CA THR A 5 -9.98 -25.79 -7.19
C THR A 5 -8.81 -26.79 -7.31
N ARG A 6 -8.11 -27.07 -6.21
CA ARG A 6 -7.06 -28.12 -6.18
C ARG A 6 -7.66 -29.50 -6.49
N LYS A 7 -8.86 -29.79 -5.97
CA LYS A 7 -9.55 -31.05 -6.30
C LYS A 7 -9.94 -31.14 -7.78
N ALA A 8 -10.35 -30.03 -8.39
CA ALA A 8 -10.63 -29.99 -9.83
C ALA A 8 -9.36 -30.28 -10.68
N ILE A 9 -8.19 -29.80 -10.26
CA ILE A 9 -6.91 -30.08 -10.91
C ILE A 9 -6.49 -31.52 -10.71
N GLU A 10 -6.70 -32.12 -9.52
CA GLU A 10 -6.45 -33.55 -9.31
C GLU A 10 -7.29 -34.43 -10.23
N LEU A 11 -8.55 -34.09 -10.46
CA LEU A 11 -9.46 -34.83 -11.33
C LEU A 11 -9.17 -34.60 -12.81
N ASN A 12 -8.69 -33.44 -13.19
CA ASN A 12 -8.28 -33.09 -14.55
C ASN A 12 -7.05 -32.17 -14.52
N PRO A 13 -5.83 -32.75 -14.55
CA PRO A 13 -4.58 -31.96 -14.49
C PRO A 13 -4.37 -31.00 -15.67
N ASP A 14 -5.03 -31.22 -16.81
CA ASP A 14 -4.92 -30.36 -18.00
C ASP A 14 -6.01 -29.27 -18.06
N PHE A 15 -6.75 -29.10 -16.99
CA PHE A 15 -7.81 -28.07 -16.93
C PHE A 15 -7.22 -26.66 -16.72
N ALA A 16 -6.82 -26.02 -17.83
CA ALA A 16 -6.19 -24.68 -17.83
C ALA A 16 -6.95 -23.64 -16.98
N MET A 17 -8.29 -23.65 -17.04
CA MET A 17 -9.10 -22.70 -16.27
C MET A 17 -8.99 -22.94 -14.76
N ALA A 18 -8.88 -24.17 -14.28
CA ALA A 18 -8.69 -24.47 -12.87
C ALA A 18 -7.32 -23.97 -12.37
N HIS A 19 -6.27 -24.16 -13.14
CA HIS A 19 -4.95 -23.59 -12.86
C HIS A 19 -4.97 -22.06 -12.80
N ASN A 20 -5.64 -21.39 -13.75
CA ASN A 20 -5.80 -19.95 -13.74
C ASN A 20 -6.58 -19.45 -12.50
N ASN A 21 -7.64 -20.14 -12.12
CA ASN A 21 -8.43 -19.81 -10.94
C ASN A 21 -7.64 -20.01 -9.65
N LEU A 22 -6.84 -21.09 -9.57
CA LEU A 22 -5.94 -21.31 -8.44
C LEU A 22 -4.91 -20.18 -8.33
N GLY A 23 -4.33 -19.75 -9.44
CA GLY A 23 -3.42 -18.60 -9.48
C GLY A 23 -4.05 -17.34 -8.90
N GLY A 24 -5.29 -17.03 -9.27
CA GLY A 24 -6.04 -15.90 -8.70
C GLY A 24 -6.27 -16.02 -7.18
N ILE A 25 -6.68 -17.20 -6.72
CA ILE A 25 -6.91 -17.48 -5.28
C ILE A 25 -5.61 -17.35 -4.49
N LEU A 26 -4.53 -17.95 -4.96
CA LEU A 26 -3.21 -17.91 -4.31
C LEU A 26 -2.65 -16.49 -4.23
N LYS A 27 -2.87 -15.68 -5.29
CA LYS A 27 -2.54 -14.25 -5.28
C LYS A 27 -3.28 -13.53 -4.16
N ASP A 28 -4.59 -13.77 -4.02
CA ASP A 28 -5.42 -13.13 -2.98
C ASP A 28 -5.04 -13.59 -1.56
N LEU A 29 -4.39 -14.76 -1.43
CA LEU A 29 -3.82 -15.28 -0.19
C LEU A 29 -2.37 -14.81 0.06
N GLY A 30 -1.78 -14.06 -0.89
CA GLY A 30 -0.40 -13.57 -0.77
C GLY A 30 0.68 -14.58 -1.16
N SER A 31 0.30 -15.80 -1.62
CA SER A 31 1.24 -16.85 -2.07
C SER A 31 1.66 -16.59 -3.53
N LEU A 32 2.36 -15.47 -3.76
CA LEU A 32 2.60 -14.93 -5.11
C LEU A 32 3.42 -15.87 -6.00
N LYS A 33 4.45 -16.56 -5.47
CA LYS A 33 5.29 -17.49 -6.25
C LYS A 33 4.48 -18.72 -6.73
N GLU A 34 3.64 -19.27 -5.86
CA GLU A 34 2.78 -20.41 -6.22
C GLU A 34 1.67 -19.96 -7.19
N ALA A 35 1.14 -18.74 -7.02
CA ALA A 35 0.19 -18.12 -7.95
C ALA A 35 0.78 -17.99 -9.36
N GLU A 36 2.04 -17.53 -9.46
CA GLU A 36 2.76 -17.43 -10.73
C GLU A 36 2.89 -18.80 -11.41
N LEU A 37 3.38 -19.81 -10.69
CA LEU A 37 3.55 -21.17 -11.22
C LEU A 37 2.22 -21.72 -11.74
N SER A 38 1.15 -21.60 -10.97
CA SER A 38 -0.16 -22.09 -11.36
C SER A 38 -0.70 -21.36 -12.60
N THR A 39 -0.53 -20.04 -12.67
CA THR A 39 -1.00 -19.26 -13.82
C THR A 39 -0.17 -19.52 -15.08
N ARG A 40 1.16 -19.71 -14.96
CA ARG A 40 2.01 -20.12 -16.09
C ARG A 40 1.61 -21.51 -16.61
N LYS A 41 1.25 -22.44 -15.72
CA LYS A 41 0.72 -23.75 -16.14
C LYS A 41 -0.58 -23.61 -16.91
N ALA A 42 -1.47 -22.70 -16.52
CA ALA A 42 -2.68 -22.41 -17.28
C ALA A 42 -2.38 -21.92 -18.71
N ILE A 43 -1.36 -21.06 -18.86
CA ILE A 43 -0.92 -20.54 -20.18
C ILE A 43 -0.26 -21.64 -21.01
N GLU A 44 0.54 -22.51 -20.40
CA GLU A 44 1.14 -23.69 -21.08
C GLU A 44 0.06 -24.60 -21.66
N LEU A 45 -0.98 -24.87 -20.87
CA LEU A 45 -2.11 -25.73 -21.29
C LEU A 45 -3.02 -25.04 -22.33
N ASN A 46 -3.18 -23.73 -22.23
CA ASN A 46 -3.94 -22.92 -23.19
C ASN A 46 -3.31 -21.55 -23.40
N PRO A 47 -2.42 -21.40 -24.39
CA PRO A 47 -1.73 -20.14 -24.69
C PRO A 47 -2.64 -18.97 -25.09
N ASN A 48 -3.87 -19.27 -25.53
CA ASN A 48 -4.85 -18.25 -25.94
C ASN A 48 -5.79 -17.82 -24.81
N LEU A 49 -5.55 -18.24 -23.57
CA LEU A 49 -6.38 -17.88 -22.43
C LEU A 49 -6.08 -16.46 -21.96
N SER A 50 -6.75 -15.44 -22.54
CA SER A 50 -6.52 -14.02 -22.25
C SER A 50 -6.62 -13.70 -20.75
N HIS A 51 -7.50 -14.38 -20.01
CA HIS A 51 -7.65 -14.19 -18.56
C HIS A 51 -6.39 -14.64 -17.79
N ALA A 52 -5.73 -15.72 -18.22
CA ALA A 52 -4.50 -16.19 -17.58
C ALA A 52 -3.34 -15.19 -17.80
N HIS A 53 -3.20 -14.66 -19.01
CA HIS A 53 -2.22 -13.61 -19.29
C HIS A 53 -2.48 -12.34 -18.44
N SER A 54 -3.74 -11.91 -18.30
CA SER A 54 -4.08 -10.76 -17.45
C SER A 54 -3.84 -11.04 -15.96
N ASN A 55 -4.10 -12.25 -15.49
CA ASN A 55 -3.80 -12.65 -14.10
C ASN A 55 -2.29 -12.71 -13.85
N LEU A 56 -1.53 -13.30 -14.79
CA LEU A 56 -0.07 -13.34 -14.71
C LEU A 56 0.53 -11.94 -14.64
N GLY A 57 0.03 -11.00 -15.46
CA GLY A 57 0.44 -9.60 -15.39
C GLY A 57 0.27 -8.99 -13.99
N ASN A 58 -0.88 -9.24 -13.35
CA ASN A 58 -1.11 -8.77 -11.98
C ASN A 58 -0.21 -9.43 -10.94
N ILE A 59 0.03 -10.72 -11.07
CA ILE A 59 0.91 -11.48 -10.16
C ILE A 59 2.35 -10.98 -10.29
N LEU A 60 2.83 -10.85 -11.53
CA LEU A 60 4.17 -10.33 -11.82
C LEU A 60 4.37 -8.90 -11.32
N LYS A 61 3.35 -8.04 -11.46
CA LYS A 61 3.36 -6.70 -10.88
C LYS A 61 3.53 -6.78 -9.35
N ASP A 62 2.75 -7.61 -8.67
CA ASP A 62 2.83 -7.76 -7.21
C ASP A 62 4.19 -8.39 -6.78
N LEU A 63 4.81 -9.20 -7.66
CA LEU A 63 6.20 -9.68 -7.52
C LEU A 63 7.26 -8.62 -7.84
N GLY A 64 6.90 -7.47 -8.46
CA GLY A 64 7.80 -6.40 -8.86
C GLY A 64 8.48 -6.60 -10.21
N ASN A 65 8.08 -7.62 -10.97
CA ASN A 65 8.59 -7.92 -12.32
C ASN A 65 7.78 -7.12 -13.36
N LEU A 66 7.96 -5.79 -13.35
CA LEU A 66 7.05 -4.86 -14.02
C LEU A 66 7.07 -4.97 -15.55
N GLU A 67 8.25 -5.17 -16.15
CA GLU A 67 8.41 -5.29 -17.60
C GLU A 67 7.71 -6.56 -18.13
N GLU A 68 7.87 -7.68 -17.43
CA GLU A 68 7.20 -8.94 -17.81
C GLU A 68 5.68 -8.84 -17.55
N ALA A 69 5.28 -8.14 -16.50
CA ALA A 69 3.87 -7.85 -16.21
C ALA A 69 3.21 -7.06 -17.35
N GLU A 70 3.89 -6.04 -17.87
CA GLU A 70 3.44 -5.27 -19.03
C GLU A 70 3.26 -6.16 -20.25
N LEU A 71 4.28 -6.97 -20.61
CA LEU A 71 4.24 -7.88 -21.76
C LEU A 71 3.08 -8.87 -21.67
N SER A 72 2.92 -9.51 -20.51
CA SER A 72 1.84 -10.46 -20.28
C SER A 72 0.45 -9.81 -20.39
N THR A 73 0.29 -8.60 -19.84
CA THR A 73 -0.99 -7.89 -19.90
C THR A 73 -1.30 -7.40 -21.31
N ARG A 74 -0.30 -6.92 -22.07
CA ARG A 74 -0.49 -6.58 -23.50
C ARG A 74 -0.89 -7.79 -24.32
N LYS A 75 -0.34 -8.99 -24.03
CA LYS A 75 -0.77 -10.24 -24.66
C LYS A 75 -2.24 -10.59 -24.36
N ALA A 76 -2.70 -10.34 -23.14
CA ALA A 76 -4.12 -10.50 -22.81
C ALA A 76 -5.04 -9.58 -23.65
N ILE A 77 -4.60 -8.35 -23.92
CA ILE A 77 -5.32 -7.37 -24.74
C ILE A 77 -5.28 -7.77 -26.22
N GLU A 78 -4.15 -8.25 -26.72
CA GLU A 78 -4.02 -8.78 -28.09
C GLU A 78 -5.02 -9.91 -28.33
N LEU A 79 -5.09 -10.87 -27.39
CA LEU A 79 -6.00 -12.02 -27.47
C LEU A 79 -7.47 -11.62 -27.30
N LYS A 80 -7.76 -10.54 -26.57
CA LYS A 80 -9.10 -10.06 -26.31
C LYS A 80 -9.14 -8.53 -26.27
N PRO A 81 -9.28 -7.84 -27.42
CA PRO A 81 -9.21 -6.37 -27.49
C PRO A 81 -10.32 -5.62 -26.72
N ASN A 82 -11.42 -6.28 -26.38
CA ASN A 82 -12.49 -5.70 -25.56
C ASN A 82 -12.41 -6.07 -24.07
N PHE A 83 -11.23 -6.42 -23.59
CA PHE A 83 -11.02 -6.82 -22.19
C PHE A 83 -10.70 -5.61 -21.30
N ALA A 84 -11.72 -4.85 -20.91
CA ALA A 84 -11.57 -3.64 -20.10
C ALA A 84 -10.71 -3.84 -18.85
N LYS A 85 -10.83 -4.99 -18.14
CA LYS A 85 -10.02 -5.25 -16.95
C LYS A 85 -8.52 -5.37 -17.28
N ALA A 86 -8.15 -5.90 -18.45
CA ALA A 86 -6.75 -5.98 -18.85
C ALA A 86 -6.17 -4.57 -19.12
N TYR A 87 -6.92 -3.68 -19.74
CA TYR A 87 -6.51 -2.27 -19.85
C TYR A 87 -6.33 -1.59 -18.50
N SER A 88 -7.25 -1.84 -17.54
CA SER A 88 -7.09 -1.32 -16.17
C SER A 88 -5.83 -1.84 -15.50
N ASN A 89 -5.54 -3.15 -15.64
CA ASN A 89 -4.33 -3.76 -15.11
C ASN A 89 -3.07 -3.15 -15.78
N LEU A 90 -3.11 -2.96 -17.11
CA LEU A 90 -2.03 -2.32 -17.86
C LEU A 90 -1.78 -0.90 -17.35
N GLY A 91 -2.84 -0.10 -17.15
CA GLY A 91 -2.71 1.24 -16.59
C GLY A 91 -1.97 1.26 -15.26
N VAL A 92 -2.32 0.36 -14.33
CA VAL A 92 -1.63 0.26 -13.02
C VAL A 92 -0.16 -0.14 -13.19
N ILE A 93 0.15 -1.10 -14.08
CA ILE A 93 1.53 -1.53 -14.34
C ILE A 93 2.34 -0.38 -14.96
N LEU A 94 1.76 0.36 -15.89
CA LEU A 94 2.41 1.51 -16.53
C LEU A 94 2.67 2.66 -15.53
N GLU A 95 1.76 2.86 -14.57
CA GLU A 95 2.04 3.79 -13.46
C GLU A 95 3.23 3.33 -12.61
N ASP A 96 3.34 2.03 -12.33
CA ASP A 96 4.48 1.48 -11.59
C ASP A 96 5.80 1.60 -12.37
N LEU A 97 5.73 1.61 -13.70
CA LEU A 97 6.84 1.87 -14.63
C LEU A 97 7.11 3.35 -14.87
N ASN A 98 6.38 4.28 -14.22
CA ASN A 98 6.43 5.73 -14.45
C ASN A 98 6.06 6.17 -15.88
N LYS A 99 5.29 5.36 -16.61
CA LYS A 99 4.75 5.64 -17.95
C LYS A 99 3.35 6.27 -17.84
N SER A 100 3.26 7.45 -17.21
CA SER A 100 1.97 8.03 -16.78
C SER A 100 1.02 8.37 -17.94
N GLU A 101 1.53 8.83 -19.11
CA GLU A 101 0.70 9.11 -20.29
C GLU A 101 0.08 7.84 -20.86
N GLU A 102 0.87 6.76 -21.02
CA GLU A 102 0.32 5.48 -21.49
C GLU A 102 -0.68 4.88 -20.51
N ALA A 103 -0.47 5.09 -19.21
CA ALA A 103 -1.41 4.68 -18.16
C ALA A 103 -2.74 5.40 -18.31
N LYS A 104 -2.73 6.73 -18.52
CA LYS A 104 -3.92 7.55 -18.78
C LYS A 104 -4.71 7.03 -19.98
N GLU A 105 -4.04 6.79 -21.10
CA GLU A 105 -4.68 6.24 -22.30
C GLU A 105 -5.29 4.85 -22.06
N SER A 106 -4.58 3.99 -21.30
CA SER A 106 -5.11 2.67 -20.92
C SER A 106 -6.39 2.77 -20.08
N TYR A 107 -6.45 3.72 -19.14
CA TYR A 107 -7.65 3.96 -18.34
C TYR A 107 -8.79 4.55 -19.16
N LYS A 108 -8.50 5.46 -20.10
CA LYS A 108 -9.52 5.96 -21.04
C LYS A 108 -10.12 4.81 -21.84
N LYS A 109 -9.28 3.89 -22.32
CA LYS A 109 -9.75 2.71 -23.05
C LYS A 109 -10.65 1.79 -22.22
N CYS A 110 -10.42 1.71 -20.90
CA CYS A 110 -11.37 1.00 -20.01
C CYS A 110 -12.76 1.62 -20.06
N LEU A 111 -12.84 2.96 -20.04
CA LEU A 111 -14.12 3.68 -20.02
C LEU A 111 -14.80 3.66 -21.37
N ASP A 112 -14.07 3.64 -22.50
CA ASP A 112 -14.65 3.39 -23.82
C ASP A 112 -15.39 2.05 -23.85
N LEU A 113 -14.81 1.03 -23.22
CA LEU A 113 -15.40 -0.31 -23.16
C LEU A 113 -16.48 -0.45 -22.09
N LYS A 114 -16.39 0.31 -20.98
CA LYS A 114 -17.31 0.30 -19.85
C LYS A 114 -17.47 1.70 -19.25
N PRO A 115 -18.25 2.59 -19.86
CA PRO A 115 -18.31 4.01 -19.53
C PRO A 115 -18.71 4.34 -18.09
N PHE A 116 -19.47 3.45 -17.44
CA PHE A 116 -20.00 3.69 -16.08
C PHE A 116 -19.38 2.78 -15.03
N ASP A 117 -18.26 2.10 -15.33
CA ASP A 117 -17.56 1.34 -14.29
C ASP A 117 -16.83 2.31 -13.36
N ILE A 118 -17.38 2.44 -12.17
CA ILE A 118 -16.91 3.37 -11.14
C ILE A 118 -15.44 3.08 -10.74
N GLY A 119 -14.98 1.82 -10.82
CA GLY A 119 -13.59 1.47 -10.53
C GLY A 119 -12.63 2.01 -11.60
N PHE A 120 -13.04 1.99 -12.86
CA PHE A 120 -12.23 2.55 -13.95
C PHE A 120 -12.24 4.08 -13.93
N ILE A 121 -13.40 4.70 -13.62
CA ILE A 121 -13.47 6.15 -13.36
C ILE A 121 -12.50 6.55 -12.24
N SER A 122 -12.47 5.81 -11.14
CA SER A 122 -11.56 6.08 -10.04
C SER A 122 -10.08 6.06 -10.46
N ASN A 123 -9.67 5.05 -11.22
CA ASN A 123 -8.29 4.96 -11.70
C ASN A 123 -7.94 6.12 -12.65
N LEU A 124 -8.85 6.46 -13.58
CA LEU A 124 -8.63 7.61 -14.47
C LEU A 124 -8.51 8.91 -13.68
N VAL A 125 -9.40 9.17 -12.74
CA VAL A 125 -9.34 10.41 -11.95
C VAL A 125 -8.04 10.50 -11.15
N LEU A 126 -7.57 9.40 -10.56
CA LEU A 126 -6.31 9.40 -9.81
C LEU A 126 -5.10 9.70 -10.70
N ILE A 127 -5.09 9.24 -11.95
CA ILE A 127 -4.01 9.60 -12.87
C ILE A 127 -4.16 11.04 -13.40
N LEU A 128 -5.38 11.53 -13.64
CA LEU A 128 -5.64 12.92 -14.06
C LEU A 128 -5.18 13.93 -13.01
N LEU A 129 -5.24 13.59 -11.71
CA LEU A 129 -4.69 14.43 -10.65
C LEU A 129 -3.17 14.68 -10.83
N LYS A 130 -2.42 13.70 -11.34
CA LYS A 130 -0.99 13.87 -11.63
C LYS A 130 -0.74 14.85 -12.80
N PHE A 131 -1.71 14.98 -13.69
CA PHE A 131 -1.65 15.89 -14.83
C PHE A 131 -2.31 17.24 -14.57
N TYR A 132 -2.89 17.44 -13.36
CA TYR A 132 -3.67 18.65 -13.02
C TYR A 132 -4.79 18.94 -14.01
N ASP A 133 -5.36 17.90 -14.64
CA ASP A 133 -6.43 18.02 -15.63
C ASP A 133 -7.80 18.16 -14.93
N TRP A 134 -8.00 19.30 -14.31
CA TRP A 134 -9.22 19.61 -13.54
C TRP A 134 -10.47 19.58 -14.42
N ASN A 135 -10.35 20.00 -15.67
CA ASN A 135 -11.50 20.02 -16.59
C ASN A 135 -12.00 18.59 -16.87
N GLU A 136 -11.11 17.64 -17.07
CA GLU A 136 -11.49 16.24 -17.28
C GLU A 136 -11.95 15.59 -15.96
N ILE A 137 -11.35 15.94 -14.82
CA ILE A 137 -11.78 15.45 -13.50
C ILE A 137 -13.22 15.87 -13.19
N ASP A 138 -13.61 17.10 -13.49
CA ASP A 138 -14.94 17.63 -13.20
C ASP A 138 -16.05 16.83 -13.91
N ILE A 139 -15.78 16.26 -15.08
CA ILE A 139 -16.71 15.38 -15.81
C ILE A 139 -17.05 14.15 -14.96
N TYR A 140 -16.08 13.59 -14.25
CA TYR A 140 -16.25 12.36 -13.48
C TYR A 140 -16.57 12.59 -12.01
N TYR A 141 -16.38 13.82 -11.49
CA TYR A 141 -16.57 14.14 -10.09
C TYR A 141 -17.95 13.75 -9.51
N PRO A 142 -19.10 13.92 -10.24
CA PRO A 142 -20.41 13.49 -9.77
C PRO A 142 -20.49 11.99 -9.43
N PHE A 143 -19.78 11.15 -10.19
CA PHE A 143 -19.73 9.70 -9.96
C PHE A 143 -18.87 9.33 -8.74
N LEU A 144 -17.89 10.16 -8.41
CA LEU A 144 -16.96 9.94 -7.31
C LEU A 144 -17.58 10.17 -5.93
N LYS A 145 -18.58 11.07 -5.82
CA LYS A 145 -19.21 11.45 -4.54
C LYS A 145 -19.74 10.27 -3.71
N LYS A 146 -20.22 9.21 -4.37
CA LYS A 146 -20.76 8.00 -3.73
C LYS A 146 -19.78 6.83 -3.71
N LEU A 147 -18.65 6.97 -4.39
CA LEU A 147 -17.70 5.89 -4.61
C LEU A 147 -17.11 5.39 -3.29
N GLY A 148 -17.17 4.08 -3.08
CA GLY A 148 -16.63 3.42 -1.89
C GLY A 148 -17.45 3.62 -0.60
N LEU A 149 -18.51 4.41 -0.62
CA LEU A 149 -19.41 4.56 0.54
C LEU A 149 -20.33 3.35 0.68
N GLU A 150 -20.82 2.84 -0.44
CA GLU A 150 -21.68 1.66 -0.54
C GLU A 150 -21.22 0.77 -1.70
N GLY A 151 -21.58 -0.51 -1.68
CA GLY A 151 -21.30 -1.45 -2.75
C GLY A 151 -19.82 -1.78 -2.92
N LYS A 152 -19.23 -1.43 -4.09
CA LYS A 152 -17.83 -1.74 -4.42
C LYS A 152 -16.87 -0.91 -3.56
N ALA A 153 -16.10 -1.59 -2.74
CA ALA A 153 -15.08 -0.97 -1.92
C ALA A 153 -13.89 -0.48 -2.79
N ILE A 154 -13.35 0.68 -2.45
CA ILE A 154 -12.19 1.28 -3.10
C ILE A 154 -11.13 1.64 -2.07
N ASN A 155 -9.87 1.77 -2.51
CA ASN A 155 -8.80 2.23 -1.62
C ASN A 155 -9.08 3.67 -1.15
N PRO A 156 -9.18 3.94 0.17
CA PRO A 156 -9.53 5.26 0.69
C PRO A 156 -8.47 6.33 0.42
N PHE A 157 -7.19 5.95 0.25
CA PHE A 157 -6.06 6.88 0.17
C PHE A 157 -6.23 7.93 -0.94
N GLY A 158 -6.60 7.49 -2.15
CA GLY A 158 -6.78 8.41 -3.28
C GLY A 158 -7.88 9.46 -3.09
N PHE A 159 -8.86 9.20 -2.21
CA PHE A 159 -9.95 10.14 -1.93
C PHE A 159 -9.60 11.24 -0.96
N MET A 160 -8.50 11.11 -0.23
CA MET A 160 -8.00 12.19 0.64
C MET A 160 -7.59 13.45 -0.16
N TYR A 161 -7.30 13.31 -1.45
CA TYR A 161 -6.97 14.42 -2.34
C TYR A 161 -8.19 15.07 -2.99
N LEU A 162 -9.34 14.37 -2.99
CA LEU A 162 -10.52 14.75 -3.76
C LEU A 162 -11.66 15.29 -2.90
N GLU A 163 -11.69 14.98 -1.63
CA GLU A 163 -12.82 15.30 -0.77
C GLU A 163 -12.38 15.57 0.66
N ASP A 164 -12.71 16.75 1.17
CA ASP A 164 -12.54 17.11 2.58
C ASP A 164 -13.81 16.75 3.35
N ASN A 165 -13.96 15.46 3.67
CA ASN A 165 -15.09 14.96 4.46
C ASN A 165 -14.69 13.74 5.29
N PRO A 166 -14.30 13.93 6.55
CA PRO A 166 -13.80 12.84 7.40
C PRO A 166 -14.84 11.76 7.68
N GLU A 167 -16.14 12.07 7.73
CA GLU A 167 -17.19 11.06 7.88
C GLU A 167 -17.24 10.10 6.68
N LYS A 168 -17.13 10.63 5.46
CA LYS A 168 -17.08 9.81 4.26
C LYS A 168 -15.79 8.99 4.18
N HIS A 169 -14.65 9.55 4.60
CA HIS A 169 -13.39 8.81 4.69
C HIS A 169 -13.52 7.62 5.64
N LEU A 170 -14.12 7.80 6.82
CA LEU A 170 -14.43 6.71 7.74
C LEU A 170 -15.31 5.63 7.08
N LYS A 171 -16.41 6.04 6.44
CA LYS A 171 -17.31 5.09 5.76
C LYS A 171 -16.60 4.30 4.67
N ARG A 172 -15.75 4.95 3.85
CA ARG A 172 -14.92 4.27 2.83
C ARG A 172 -13.93 3.29 3.43
N ALA A 173 -13.24 3.68 4.50
CA ALA A 173 -12.30 2.83 5.19
C ALA A 173 -12.98 1.58 5.76
N ILE A 174 -14.11 1.73 6.44
CA ILE A 174 -14.92 0.61 6.96
C ILE A 174 -15.36 -0.31 5.79
N ASN A 175 -15.91 0.25 4.71
CA ASN A 175 -16.34 -0.54 3.56
C ASN A 175 -15.17 -1.29 2.89
N TYR A 176 -14.01 -0.65 2.82
CA TYR A 176 -12.80 -1.26 2.25
C TYR A 176 -12.30 -2.44 3.09
N ASN A 177 -12.41 -2.36 4.42
CA ASN A 177 -11.97 -3.42 5.32
C ASN A 177 -12.91 -4.61 5.39
N LYS A 178 -14.23 -4.44 5.24
CA LYS A 178 -15.22 -5.54 5.33
C LYS A 178 -14.82 -6.82 4.58
N ARG A 179 -14.09 -6.67 3.45
CA ARG A 179 -13.64 -7.80 2.64
C ARG A 179 -12.25 -8.32 3.03
N ARG A 180 -11.56 -7.62 3.92
CA ARG A 180 -10.19 -7.91 4.37
C ARG A 180 -10.13 -8.37 5.80
N GLU A 181 -11.23 -8.21 6.55
CA GLU A 181 -11.34 -8.78 7.89
C GLU A 181 -11.12 -10.30 7.81
N ARG A 182 -10.25 -10.79 8.66
CA ARG A 182 -9.94 -12.20 8.84
C ARG A 182 -10.39 -12.59 10.24
N GLU A 183 -10.54 -13.88 10.47
CA GLU A 183 -10.77 -14.39 11.81
C GLU A 183 -9.57 -14.06 12.70
N GLU A 184 -9.81 -13.31 13.77
CA GLU A 184 -8.77 -12.99 14.73
C GLU A 184 -8.27 -14.28 15.37
N LEU A 185 -6.98 -14.54 15.21
CA LEU A 185 -6.36 -15.63 15.94
C LEU A 185 -6.29 -15.25 17.42
N PRO A 186 -6.39 -16.21 18.37
CA PRO A 186 -6.37 -15.92 19.80
C PRO A 186 -5.21 -15.02 20.20
N ILE A 187 -5.49 -13.99 20.99
CA ILE A 187 -4.48 -13.04 21.48
C ILE A 187 -3.50 -13.81 22.37
N LEU A 188 -2.22 -13.69 22.03
CA LEU A 188 -1.17 -14.22 22.89
C LEU A 188 -1.12 -13.35 24.15
N HIS A 189 -1.42 -13.96 25.30
CA HIS A 189 -1.31 -13.27 26.57
C HIS A 189 0.11 -12.72 26.76
N LYS A 190 0.20 -11.50 27.31
CA LYS A 190 1.44 -10.83 27.66
C LYS A 190 2.25 -11.72 28.61
N GLN A 191 3.27 -12.38 28.13
CA GLN A 191 4.23 -13.03 29.01
C GLN A 191 5.15 -11.95 29.59
N LYS A 192 5.10 -11.77 30.89
CA LYS A 192 6.01 -10.92 31.69
C LYS A 192 7.42 -11.49 31.73
N GLU A 193 8.04 -11.80 30.62
CA GLU A 193 9.36 -12.46 30.65
C GLU A 193 10.57 -11.54 30.49
N ASN A 194 10.37 -10.25 30.22
CA ASN A 194 11.52 -9.31 30.15
C ASN A 194 11.08 -7.87 30.45
N ASN A 195 11.94 -7.10 31.10
CA ASN A 195 11.74 -5.66 31.34
C ASN A 195 11.75 -4.79 30.07
N GLN A 196 11.92 -5.38 28.87
CA GLN A 196 12.01 -4.65 27.60
C GLN A 196 10.78 -4.89 26.75
N ILE A 197 10.20 -3.81 26.26
CA ILE A 197 9.05 -3.83 25.33
C ILE A 197 9.58 -4.09 23.92
N LYS A 198 8.98 -5.04 23.21
CA LYS A 198 9.30 -5.36 21.82
C LYS A 198 8.37 -4.59 20.88
N ILE A 199 8.94 -3.71 20.07
CA ILE A 199 8.22 -2.90 19.09
C ILE A 199 8.56 -3.42 17.70
N GLY A 200 7.55 -3.78 16.90
CA GLY A 200 7.71 -4.17 15.50
C GLY A 200 7.20 -3.07 14.57
N TYR A 201 8.07 -2.55 13.70
CA TYR A 201 7.72 -1.61 12.66
C TYR A 201 7.58 -2.32 11.32
N PHE A 202 6.48 -2.07 10.61
CA PHE A 202 6.14 -2.71 9.34
C PHE A 202 6.07 -1.66 8.24
N SER A 203 6.82 -1.82 7.14
CA SER A 203 6.73 -0.93 5.99
C SER A 203 7.27 -1.55 4.70
N SER A 204 6.68 -1.14 3.57
CA SER A 204 7.24 -1.30 2.22
C SER A 204 8.29 -0.24 1.88
N ASP A 205 8.47 0.75 2.75
CA ASP A 205 9.22 1.98 2.46
C ASP A 205 10.53 2.10 3.25
N PHE A 206 11.08 1.00 3.77
CA PHE A 206 12.41 0.97 4.38
C PHE A 206 13.53 1.07 3.34
N ARG A 207 13.51 2.17 2.62
CA ARG A 207 14.40 2.57 1.53
C ARG A 207 14.48 4.11 1.48
N ASN A 208 15.11 4.71 0.49
CA ASN A 208 15.05 6.17 0.27
C ASN A 208 13.61 6.60 -0.03
N HIS A 209 12.90 6.96 1.00
CA HIS A 209 11.47 7.32 0.99
C HIS A 209 11.17 8.26 2.16
N PRO A 210 10.23 9.22 2.03
CA PRO A 210 9.87 10.17 3.10
C PRO A 210 9.60 9.51 4.46
N VAL A 211 8.92 8.37 4.50
CA VAL A 211 8.67 7.61 5.74
C VAL A 211 9.97 7.21 6.41
N SER A 212 10.93 6.65 5.67
CA SER A 212 12.22 6.24 6.22
C SER A 212 13.08 7.42 6.63
N ILE A 213 13.07 8.50 5.85
CA ILE A 213 13.79 9.74 6.18
C ILE A 213 13.32 10.28 7.54
N SER A 214 12.00 10.33 7.75
CA SER A 214 11.41 10.79 9.00
C SER A 214 11.62 9.81 10.16
N LEU A 215 11.46 8.50 9.90
CA LEU A 215 11.48 7.47 10.95
C LEU A 215 12.89 7.16 11.46
N THR A 216 13.91 7.20 10.61
CA THR A 216 15.25 6.71 10.94
C THR A 216 15.78 7.34 12.23
N ARG A 217 15.56 8.64 12.42
CA ARG A 217 16.01 9.33 13.63
C ARG A 217 15.29 8.83 14.90
N ILE A 218 14.02 8.48 14.81
CA ILE A 218 13.27 7.86 15.92
C ILE A 218 13.89 6.52 16.27
N LEU A 219 14.20 5.69 15.27
CA LEU A 219 14.80 4.37 15.47
C LEU A 219 16.17 4.46 16.15
N GLU A 220 17.00 5.45 15.77
CA GLU A 220 18.30 5.72 16.37
C GLU A 220 18.20 6.14 17.85
N LEU A 221 17.14 6.88 18.20
CA LEU A 221 16.92 7.45 19.53
C LEU A 221 16.20 6.51 20.50
N HIS A 222 15.71 5.36 20.06
CA HIS A 222 15.07 4.41 20.96
C HIS A 222 16.01 3.99 22.10
N ASN A 223 15.50 4.10 23.32
CA ASN A 223 16.23 3.62 24.49
C ASN A 223 16.35 2.09 24.47
N LYS A 224 17.52 1.59 24.08
CA LYS A 224 17.80 0.16 23.92
C LYS A 224 17.73 -0.64 25.25
N SER A 225 17.76 0.02 26.41
CA SER A 225 17.55 -0.65 27.69
C SER A 225 16.07 -0.94 27.96
N LYS A 226 15.15 -0.15 27.37
CA LYS A 226 13.70 -0.29 27.55
C LYS A 226 13.00 -0.99 26.37
N PHE A 227 13.55 -0.85 25.15
CA PHE A 227 12.92 -1.29 23.93
C PHE A 227 13.81 -2.18 23.08
N LYS A 228 13.22 -3.24 22.53
CA LYS A 228 13.80 -4.05 21.43
C LYS A 228 13.03 -3.73 20.15
N VAL A 229 13.72 -3.11 19.20
CA VAL A 229 13.13 -2.68 17.93
C VAL A 229 13.30 -3.78 16.89
N TYR A 230 12.17 -4.27 16.37
CA TYR A 230 12.11 -5.21 15.26
C TYR A 230 11.63 -4.47 14.01
N ILE A 231 12.28 -4.72 12.89
CA ILE A 231 11.90 -4.17 11.59
C ILE A 231 11.41 -5.32 10.70
N TYR A 232 10.22 -5.15 10.15
CA TYR A 232 9.60 -6.09 9.20
C TYR A 232 9.47 -5.39 7.85
N SER A 233 10.45 -5.63 6.96
CA SER A 233 10.55 -4.96 5.67
C SER A 233 9.79 -5.70 4.59
N LEU A 234 8.84 -5.01 3.97
CA LEU A 234 8.13 -5.40 2.75
C LEU A 234 8.83 -4.85 1.49
N SER A 235 9.88 -4.03 1.66
CA SER A 235 10.63 -3.44 0.55
C SER A 235 11.47 -4.48 -0.18
N LYS A 236 11.41 -4.45 -1.52
CA LYS A 236 12.33 -5.19 -2.40
C LYS A 236 13.58 -4.38 -2.75
N ILE A 237 13.50 -3.05 -2.61
CA ILE A 237 14.59 -2.12 -2.88
C ILE A 237 15.45 -2.04 -1.63
N LYS A 238 16.77 -2.15 -1.80
CA LYS A 238 17.78 -2.02 -0.75
C LYS A 238 18.74 -0.89 -1.12
N ASP A 239 18.87 0.06 -0.23
CA ASP A 239 19.72 1.23 -0.41
C ASP A 239 20.37 1.64 0.91
N SER A 240 21.04 2.81 0.92
CA SER A 240 21.72 3.33 2.11
C SER A 240 20.78 3.55 3.31
N TYR A 241 19.52 3.93 3.08
CA TYR A 241 18.52 4.05 4.15
C TYR A 241 18.14 2.68 4.72
N THR A 242 18.01 1.65 3.85
CA THR A 242 17.76 0.28 4.30
C THR A 242 18.86 -0.19 5.26
N GLU A 243 20.12 0.01 4.90
CA GLU A 243 21.26 -0.39 5.75
C GLU A 243 21.34 0.45 7.04
N ARG A 244 21.05 1.74 6.96
CA ARG A 244 21.00 2.60 8.15
C ARG A 244 19.94 2.14 9.15
N ILE A 245 18.73 1.85 8.67
CA ILE A 245 17.62 1.33 9.49
C ILE A 245 17.99 -0.04 10.09
N LYS A 246 18.55 -0.94 9.30
CA LYS A 246 19.00 -2.26 9.74
C LYS A 246 19.99 -2.19 10.89
N ASN A 247 20.92 -1.22 10.87
CA ASN A 247 21.90 -1.00 11.93
C ASN A 247 21.29 -0.48 13.23
N THR A 248 20.10 0.11 13.23
CA THR A 248 19.40 0.56 14.44
C THR A 248 18.61 -0.56 15.11
N ALA A 249 18.19 -1.57 14.34
CA ALA A 249 17.28 -2.61 14.78
C ALA A 249 17.97 -3.65 15.69
N PHE A 250 17.20 -4.15 16.65
CA PHE A 250 17.56 -5.39 17.35
C PHE A 250 17.46 -6.59 16.42
N CYS A 251 16.46 -6.60 15.54
CA CYS A 251 16.25 -7.63 14.53
C CYS A 251 15.62 -7.02 13.27
N PHE A 252 16.18 -7.33 12.10
CA PHE A 252 15.65 -6.94 10.80
C PHE A 252 15.18 -8.19 10.05
N ARG A 253 13.91 -8.17 9.63
CA ARG A 253 13.23 -9.26 8.92
C ARG A 253 12.82 -8.78 7.52
N GLU A 254 13.26 -9.46 6.49
CA GLU A 254 12.73 -9.32 5.13
C GLU A 254 11.51 -10.24 5.01
N ILE A 255 10.34 -9.66 4.79
CA ILE A 255 9.06 -10.40 4.77
C ILE A 255 8.31 -10.27 3.44
N ASN A 256 8.92 -9.62 2.45
CA ASN A 256 8.31 -9.38 1.14
C ASN A 256 7.96 -10.68 0.39
N ASP A 257 8.73 -11.75 0.57
CA ASP A 257 8.53 -13.04 -0.11
C ASP A 257 7.66 -14.03 0.68
N LEU A 258 7.26 -13.68 1.90
CA LEU A 258 6.42 -14.51 2.75
C LEU A 258 4.93 -14.27 2.47
N ASN A 259 4.09 -15.30 2.59
CA ASN A 259 2.64 -15.13 2.58
C ASN A 259 2.13 -14.56 3.92
N ASP A 260 0.85 -14.15 3.98
CA ASP A 260 0.28 -13.49 5.17
C ASP A 260 0.37 -14.36 6.43
N ILE A 261 0.11 -15.66 6.33
CA ILE A 261 0.16 -16.59 7.48
C ILE A 261 1.60 -16.81 7.94
N GLU A 262 2.55 -16.90 7.03
CA GLU A 262 3.98 -17.02 7.37
C GLU A 262 4.45 -15.78 8.13
N ILE A 263 4.04 -14.57 7.69
CA ILE A 263 4.36 -13.32 8.38
C ILE A 263 3.74 -13.33 9.79
N VAL A 264 2.46 -13.67 9.90
CA VAL A 264 1.75 -13.72 11.19
C VAL A 264 2.47 -14.66 12.16
N ASN A 265 2.83 -15.87 11.71
CA ASN A 265 3.52 -16.86 12.53
C ASN A 265 4.92 -16.37 12.93
N LEU A 266 5.66 -15.72 12.03
CA LEU A 266 6.97 -15.14 12.31
C LEU A 266 6.89 -14.06 13.39
N VAL A 267 5.96 -13.10 13.24
CA VAL A 267 5.76 -11.99 14.19
C VAL A 267 5.37 -12.49 15.56
N ARG A 268 4.48 -13.48 15.62
CA ARG A 268 4.04 -14.11 16.88
C ARG A 268 5.17 -14.89 17.56
N LYS A 269 6.03 -15.57 16.79
CA LYS A 269 7.24 -16.23 17.31
C LYS A 269 8.21 -15.22 17.92
N ASP A 270 8.32 -14.02 17.34
CA ASP A 270 9.13 -12.92 17.87
C ASP A 270 8.54 -12.31 19.15
N LYS A 271 7.25 -12.60 19.47
CA LYS A 271 6.51 -12.12 20.65
C LYS A 271 6.51 -10.59 20.73
N ILE A 272 6.06 -9.93 19.65
CA ILE A 272 5.97 -8.46 19.57
C ILE A 272 4.86 -7.97 20.50
N ASP A 273 5.14 -6.93 21.30
CA ASP A 273 4.17 -6.29 22.18
C ASP A 273 3.35 -5.22 21.46
N ILE A 274 4.02 -4.45 20.60
CA ILE A 274 3.40 -3.34 19.84
C ILE A 274 3.80 -3.49 18.37
N ALA A 275 2.82 -3.67 17.49
CA ALA A 275 3.00 -3.68 16.04
C ALA A 275 2.59 -2.32 15.46
N ILE A 276 3.51 -1.66 14.76
CA ILE A 276 3.31 -0.34 14.18
C ILE A 276 3.32 -0.46 12.66
N ASP A 277 2.18 -0.17 12.03
CA ASP A 277 2.06 -0.06 10.59
C ASP A 277 2.43 1.35 10.14
N LEU A 278 3.33 1.44 9.18
CA LEU A 278 3.81 2.69 8.61
C LEU A 278 3.29 2.95 7.19
N ASN A 279 2.43 2.09 6.67
CA ASN A 279 1.87 2.23 5.33
C ASN A 279 0.40 2.63 5.33
N GLY A 280 -0.42 2.04 6.20
CA GLY A 280 -1.87 2.17 6.09
C GLY A 280 -2.36 1.73 4.71
N TYR A 281 -3.04 2.62 3.98
CA TYR A 281 -3.57 2.35 2.64
C TYR A 281 -2.69 2.84 1.49
N THR A 282 -1.45 3.23 1.76
CA THR A 282 -0.50 3.61 0.71
C THR A 282 -0.12 2.41 -0.16
N ARG A 283 0.65 2.65 -1.21
CA ARG A 283 1.06 1.62 -2.18
C ARG A 283 1.90 0.51 -1.52
N TYR A 284 1.78 -0.71 -1.99
CA TYR A 284 2.51 -1.90 -1.51
C TYR A 284 2.27 -2.27 -0.03
N ASN A 285 1.20 -1.73 0.60
CA ASN A 285 0.85 -2.14 1.95
C ASN A 285 0.40 -3.60 2.02
N ARG A 286 0.54 -4.19 3.19
CA ARG A 286 0.00 -5.51 3.53
C ARG A 286 -0.85 -5.43 4.81
N ILE A 287 -1.77 -4.48 4.84
CA ILE A 287 -2.60 -4.21 6.00
C ILE A 287 -3.45 -5.42 6.44
N SER A 288 -3.72 -6.35 5.51
CA SER A 288 -4.44 -7.61 5.78
C SER A 288 -3.82 -8.44 6.90
N ILE A 289 -2.48 -8.39 7.07
CA ILE A 289 -1.82 -9.17 8.13
C ILE A 289 -2.23 -8.73 9.55
N PHE A 290 -2.56 -7.44 9.71
CA PHE A 290 -2.98 -6.91 11.01
C PHE A 290 -4.37 -7.41 11.44
N SER A 291 -5.22 -7.82 10.49
CA SER A 291 -6.53 -8.40 10.82
C SER A 291 -6.44 -9.76 11.56
N TYR A 292 -5.31 -10.45 11.45
CA TYR A 292 -5.02 -11.66 12.24
C TYR A 292 -4.57 -11.37 13.69
N ARG A 293 -4.46 -10.12 14.08
CA ARG A 293 -3.95 -9.68 15.38
C ARG A 293 -2.51 -10.11 15.62
N LEU A 294 -1.54 -9.35 15.06
CA LEU A 294 -0.10 -9.63 15.12
C LEU A 294 0.47 -9.50 16.54
N ALA A 295 -0.03 -8.51 17.30
CA ALA A 295 0.47 -8.13 18.61
C ALA A 295 -0.69 -7.68 19.53
N PRO A 296 -0.49 -7.65 20.87
CA PRO A 296 -1.47 -7.11 21.82
C PRO A 296 -1.93 -5.69 21.51
N PHE A 297 -1.01 -4.84 21.01
CA PHE A 297 -1.33 -3.49 20.55
C PHE A 297 -0.91 -3.31 19.08
N GLN A 298 -1.82 -2.77 18.30
CA GLN A 298 -1.60 -2.46 16.89
C GLN A 298 -1.87 -0.98 16.61
N VAL A 299 -0.92 -0.31 15.97
CA VAL A 299 -0.86 1.14 15.86
C VAL A 299 -0.65 1.54 14.41
N ASN A 300 -1.43 2.50 13.90
CA ASN A 300 -1.18 3.19 12.65
C ASN A 300 -0.31 4.44 12.90
N TYR A 301 0.74 4.64 12.12
CA TYR A 301 1.64 5.78 12.30
C TYR A 301 2.26 6.24 10.97
N LEU A 302 2.37 7.54 10.80
CA LEU A 302 3.21 8.27 9.86
C LEU A 302 2.79 8.20 8.39
N GLY A 303 2.75 7.01 7.76
CA GLY A 303 2.59 6.90 6.30
C GLY A 303 1.17 7.14 5.77
N TYR A 304 0.16 6.96 6.61
CA TYR A 304 -1.24 7.18 6.26
C TYR A 304 -1.97 7.90 7.38
N PRO A 305 -2.40 9.15 7.17
CA PRO A 305 -3.00 9.98 8.22
C PRO A 305 -4.49 9.69 8.45
N GLY A 306 -5.14 8.90 7.60
CA GLY A 306 -6.56 8.56 7.72
C GLY A 306 -6.83 7.39 8.66
N THR A 307 -8.09 7.21 9.03
CA THR A 307 -8.51 6.03 9.79
C THR A 307 -8.39 4.76 8.96
N ILE A 308 -7.96 3.68 9.58
CA ILE A 308 -7.96 2.34 8.95
C ILE A 308 -9.39 1.79 8.85
N GLY A 309 -10.33 2.26 9.69
CA GLY A 309 -11.71 1.79 9.66
C GLY A 309 -11.87 0.32 10.03
N SER A 310 -10.98 -0.22 10.85
CA SER A 310 -10.95 -1.61 11.31
C SER A 310 -10.78 -1.70 12.82
N LYS A 311 -11.39 -2.69 13.42
CA LYS A 311 -11.20 -3.01 14.85
C LYS A 311 -9.82 -3.60 15.17
N SER A 312 -9.08 -4.00 14.13
CA SER A 312 -7.75 -4.58 14.30
C SER A 312 -6.70 -3.57 14.75
N PHE A 313 -6.95 -2.27 14.56
CA PHE A 313 -6.07 -1.21 15.03
C PHE A 313 -6.61 -0.55 16.29
N ASP A 314 -5.78 -0.50 17.34
CA ASP A 314 -6.14 0.07 18.63
C ASP A 314 -5.91 1.58 18.67
N TYR A 315 -4.81 2.04 18.04
CA TYR A 315 -4.36 3.43 18.12
C TYR A 315 -3.89 3.95 16.77
N ILE A 316 -4.02 5.27 16.62
CA ILE A 316 -3.31 6.07 15.63
C ILE A 316 -2.48 7.13 16.34
N ILE A 317 -1.21 7.28 15.95
CA ILE A 317 -0.35 8.37 16.44
C ILE A 317 -0.53 9.57 15.53
N ALA A 318 -0.85 10.72 16.12
CA ALA A 318 -1.11 11.97 15.42
C ALA A 318 -0.67 13.19 16.26
N ASP A 319 -0.87 14.37 15.73
CA ASP A 319 -0.89 15.62 16.47
C ASP A 319 -2.27 16.31 16.37
N LYS A 320 -2.46 17.40 17.09
CA LYS A 320 -3.75 18.11 17.13
C LYS A 320 -4.05 18.89 15.83
N VAL A 321 -3.04 19.13 15.00
CA VAL A 321 -3.22 19.79 13.70
C VAL A 321 -3.75 18.78 12.69
N LEU A 322 -3.17 17.57 12.65
CA LEU A 322 -3.60 16.50 11.76
C LEU A 322 -5.00 15.98 12.13
N ILE A 323 -5.22 15.68 13.43
CA ILE A 323 -6.51 15.19 13.92
C ILE A 323 -6.98 16.13 15.06
N PRO A 324 -7.76 17.17 14.74
CA PRO A 324 -8.39 18.00 15.78
C PRO A 324 -9.30 17.18 16.70
N GLU A 325 -9.53 17.63 17.93
CA GLU A 325 -10.33 16.91 18.94
C GLU A 325 -11.72 16.53 18.43
N GLU A 326 -12.39 17.44 17.70
CA GLU A 326 -13.72 17.23 17.12
C GLU A 326 -13.73 16.19 16.01
N SER A 327 -12.58 15.90 15.40
CA SER A 327 -12.42 14.93 14.32
C SER A 327 -12.16 13.51 14.80
N LYS A 328 -11.84 13.30 16.08
CA LYS A 328 -11.62 11.95 16.67
C LYS A 328 -12.76 10.98 16.42
N LYS A 329 -13.99 11.47 16.41
CA LYS A 329 -15.21 10.65 16.17
C LYS A 329 -15.26 9.99 14.80
N PHE A 330 -14.40 10.42 13.85
CA PHE A 330 -14.27 9.87 12.51
C PHE A 330 -13.12 8.86 12.37
N TYR A 331 -12.53 8.44 13.51
CA TYR A 331 -11.49 7.41 13.56
C TYR A 331 -11.98 6.22 14.35
N THR A 332 -11.71 5.00 13.88
CA THR A 332 -12.00 3.77 14.63
C THR A 332 -10.95 3.53 15.70
N GLU A 333 -9.75 4.06 15.50
CA GLU A 333 -8.62 3.99 16.42
C GLU A 333 -8.72 5.05 17.52
N LYS A 334 -8.16 4.78 18.69
CA LYS A 334 -7.91 5.81 19.70
C LYS A 334 -6.74 6.69 19.28
N VAL A 335 -6.93 8.00 19.29
CA VAL A 335 -5.86 8.94 18.89
C VAL A 335 -4.89 9.15 20.04
N LEU A 336 -3.62 8.86 19.81
CA LEU A 336 -2.50 9.20 20.69
C LEU A 336 -1.80 10.45 20.15
N TYR A 337 -1.90 11.54 20.89
CA TYR A 337 -1.28 12.79 20.47
C TYR A 337 0.18 12.88 20.86
N LEU A 338 1.03 13.20 19.86
CA LEU A 338 2.34 13.77 20.13
C LEU A 338 2.20 15.25 20.54
N PRO A 339 3.07 15.76 21.42
CA PRO A 339 2.89 17.09 22.02
C PRO A 339 2.98 18.22 20.99
N ASP A 340 3.87 18.14 20.02
CA ASP A 340 4.17 19.25 19.11
C ASP A 340 3.80 18.94 17.67
N THR A 341 4.34 17.87 17.10
CA THR A 341 4.15 17.51 15.70
C THR A 341 4.21 15.99 15.47
N LEU A 342 3.42 15.53 14.51
CA LEU A 342 3.45 14.14 14.02
C LEU A 342 4.81 13.82 13.37
N LEU A 343 5.36 14.77 12.62
CA LEU A 343 6.59 14.56 11.87
C LEU A 343 7.80 14.78 12.78
N PRO A 344 8.69 13.78 12.93
CA PRO A 344 9.91 13.96 13.67
C PRO A 344 10.80 15.02 13.01
N PRO A 345 11.46 15.89 13.77
CA PRO A 345 12.37 16.86 13.20
C PRO A 345 13.55 16.18 12.51
N ILE A 346 13.74 16.46 11.22
CA ILE A 346 14.85 15.95 10.41
C ILE A 346 16.11 16.81 10.68
N HIS A 347 16.38 17.14 11.92
CA HIS A 347 17.57 17.92 12.22
C HIS A 347 18.81 17.03 12.26
N ASN A 348 19.47 16.91 11.12
CA ASN A 348 20.91 16.70 11.12
C ASN A 348 21.57 18.08 11.24
N LYS A 349 22.41 18.28 12.24
CA LYS A 349 23.31 19.45 12.33
C LYS A 349 24.23 19.61 11.10
N GLU A 350 24.20 18.62 10.21
CA GLU A 350 24.97 18.57 8.97
C GLU A 350 24.37 19.36 7.81
N PHE A 351 23.10 19.80 7.91
CA PHE A 351 22.45 20.69 6.91
C PHE A 351 22.69 22.18 7.18
N THR A 352 23.81 22.58 7.75
CA THR A 352 24.27 23.95 7.59
C THR A 352 24.70 24.13 6.14
N LEU A 353 23.90 24.93 5.40
CA LEU A 353 24.29 25.34 4.05
C LEU A 353 25.72 25.88 4.10
N LYS A 354 26.66 25.12 3.56
CA LYS A 354 28.08 25.56 3.41
C LYS A 354 28.19 26.74 2.46
N ASN A 355 27.22 26.90 1.54
CA ASN A 355 27.15 27.99 0.58
C ASN A 355 25.86 28.80 0.79
N LYS A 356 25.98 30.10 0.90
CA LYS A 356 24.85 31.04 0.81
C LYS A 356 24.70 31.41 -0.66
N PHE A 357 23.63 30.99 -1.27
CA PHE A 357 23.27 31.43 -2.61
C PHE A 357 22.49 32.75 -2.56
N SER A 358 22.75 33.65 -3.49
CA SER A 358 21.91 34.83 -3.70
C SER A 358 20.61 34.46 -4.41
N ARG A 359 19.61 35.33 -4.36
CA ARG A 359 18.37 35.14 -5.12
C ARG A 359 18.63 35.11 -6.63
N GLU A 360 19.58 35.93 -7.10
CA GLU A 360 19.98 36.03 -8.47
C GLU A 360 20.62 34.73 -8.99
N GLU A 361 21.53 34.13 -8.21
CA GLU A 361 22.15 32.82 -8.53
C GLU A 361 21.13 31.70 -8.62
N LEU A 362 20.01 31.78 -7.87
CA LEU A 362 18.93 30.81 -7.88
C LEU A 362 17.81 31.15 -8.89
N GLY A 363 17.95 32.23 -9.68
CA GLY A 363 16.92 32.66 -10.63
C GLY A 363 15.63 33.10 -9.98
N LEU A 364 15.67 33.56 -8.71
CA LEU A 364 14.49 33.99 -7.95
C LEU A 364 14.29 35.50 -8.11
N PRO A 365 13.03 36.00 -7.97
CA PRO A 365 12.76 37.44 -7.97
C PRO A 365 13.61 38.14 -6.90
N LEU A 366 14.22 39.28 -7.24
CA LEU A 366 15.06 40.05 -6.32
C LEU A 366 14.27 40.59 -5.13
N ASP A 367 13.01 41.00 -5.38
CA ASP A 367 12.08 41.51 -4.39
C ASP A 367 10.87 40.60 -4.23
N GLY A 368 10.15 40.80 -3.12
CA GLY A 368 8.93 40.10 -2.80
C GLY A 368 9.14 38.83 -1.99
N PHE A 369 8.01 38.21 -1.65
CA PHE A 369 7.98 36.95 -0.90
C PHE A 369 7.97 35.78 -1.87
N VAL A 370 8.87 34.84 -1.68
CA VAL A 370 8.99 33.64 -2.53
C VAL A 370 8.49 32.42 -1.76
N PHE A 371 7.40 31.83 -2.23
CA PHE A 371 6.94 30.53 -1.77
C PHE A 371 7.60 29.44 -2.62
N THR A 372 8.26 28.50 -1.97
CA THR A 372 8.87 27.36 -2.64
C THR A 372 8.25 26.06 -2.15
N CYS A 373 7.99 25.13 -3.08
CA CYS A 373 7.54 23.80 -2.77
C CYS A 373 8.45 22.80 -3.47
N PHE A 374 9.13 21.95 -2.69
CA PHE A 374 10.03 20.91 -3.18
C PHE A 374 9.38 19.51 -3.08
N ASN A 375 8.05 19.45 -2.89
CA ASN A 375 7.35 18.18 -2.89
C ASN A 375 7.43 17.54 -4.29
N ASN A 376 7.54 16.23 -4.29
CA ASN A 376 7.41 15.47 -5.53
C ASN A 376 5.97 15.63 -6.04
N ILE A 377 5.83 16.17 -7.25
CA ILE A 377 4.53 16.47 -7.86
C ILE A 377 4.07 15.27 -8.72
N THR A 378 4.87 14.21 -8.80
CA THR A 378 4.60 13.03 -9.63
C THR A 378 4.11 11.84 -8.80
#